data_9405b58e5af7981f8e611d2d4143d05d
#
_entry.id   9405b58e5af7981f8e611d2d4143d05d
#
_cell.length_a   1.000
_cell.length_b   1.000
_cell.length_c   1.000
_cell.angle_alpha   90.00
_cell.angle_beta   90.00
_cell.angle_gamma   90.00
#
_symmetry.space_group_name_H-M   'P 1'
#
loop_
_entity.id
_entity.type
_entity.pdbx_description
1 polymer ?
#
loop_
_entity_poly.entity_id
_entity_poly.type
_entity_poly.pdbx_seq_one_letter_code
_entity_poly.pdbx_strand_id
1 'polypeptide(L)'
;GEGGLWSADGWTWNRGAVRPGRGAAPDVLTLGDRYLVAYSTTGGGLGGTHKGTVVTMWNKTLDPNSPDFKYTEPVVVAESADDEDCDAIDAGLLLDPTTGRLWCSYGTYFGFIRLVELDPKTGKRMEGNEALNVAIDCEATDLLYRNGWYYLLGTHGTCCDGVNSTYNIV
;
A
#
# COMPACT_ATOMS: atom_id res chain seq x y z
N GLY A 1 15.93 8.05 -8.17
CA GLY A 1 15.29 6.90 -8.37
C GLY A 1 14.36 6.77 -9.54
N GLU A 2 14.89 6.24 -10.57
CA GLU A 2 14.17 5.94 -11.80
C GLU A 2 13.37 4.66 -11.60
N GLY A 3 12.20 4.73 -11.07
CA GLY A 3 11.44 3.54 -10.87
C GLY A 3 9.96 3.76 -11.01
N GLY A 4 9.42 3.16 -11.96
CA GLY A 4 8.05 3.15 -12.33
C GLY A 4 7.93 2.98 -13.82
N LEU A 5 6.86 2.36 -14.23
CA LEU A 5 6.46 2.22 -15.61
C LEU A 5 5.09 2.84 -15.75
N TRP A 6 4.84 3.47 -16.87
CA TRP A 6 3.52 3.98 -17.22
C TRP A 6 3.15 3.58 -18.64
N SER A 7 1.88 3.46 -18.88
CA SER A 7 1.32 3.11 -20.19
C SER A 7 0.02 3.87 -20.41
N ALA A 8 -0.19 4.33 -21.63
CA ALA A 8 -1.45 4.94 -22.06
C ALA A 8 -2.43 3.93 -22.67
N ASP A 9 -1.95 2.75 -23.04
CA ASP A 9 -2.72 1.73 -23.77
C ASP A 9 -2.72 0.34 -23.09
N GLY A 10 -1.94 0.16 -22.03
CA GLY A 10 -1.76 -1.10 -21.32
C GLY A 10 -0.80 -2.08 -21.98
N TRP A 11 -0.26 -1.75 -23.19
CA TRP A 11 0.64 -2.61 -23.94
C TRP A 11 2.05 -2.03 -24.05
N THR A 12 2.15 -0.73 -24.34
CA THR A 12 3.41 -0.01 -24.49
C THR A 12 3.79 0.61 -23.14
N TRP A 13 4.87 0.14 -22.57
CA TRP A 13 5.32 0.59 -21.24
C TRP A 13 6.55 1.47 -21.34
N ASN A 14 6.47 2.66 -20.79
CA ASN A 14 7.53 3.66 -20.75
C ASN A 14 8.12 3.74 -19.35
N ARG A 15 9.43 3.93 -19.27
CA ARG A 15 10.10 4.25 -18.01
C ARG A 15 9.93 5.73 -17.68
N GLY A 16 9.74 6.04 -16.42
CA GLY A 16 9.61 7.43 -15.99
C GLY A 16 9.59 7.59 -14.49
N ALA A 17 9.67 8.82 -14.04
CA ALA A 17 9.60 9.20 -12.64
C ALA A 17 8.13 9.25 -12.18
N VAL A 18 7.45 8.09 -12.17
CA VAL A 18 6.02 8.01 -11.82
C VAL A 18 5.78 7.78 -10.34
N ARG A 19 6.78 7.41 -9.57
CA ARG A 19 6.64 7.20 -8.14
C ARG A 19 7.13 8.40 -7.33
N PRO A 20 6.57 8.61 -6.13
CA PRO A 20 6.83 9.81 -5.33
C PRO A 20 8.22 9.86 -4.69
N GLY A 21 9.01 8.80 -4.78
CA GLY A 21 10.33 8.75 -4.17
C GLY A 21 10.86 7.33 -4.02
N ARG A 22 11.82 7.14 -3.12
CA ARG A 22 12.24 5.80 -2.71
C ARG A 22 11.16 5.16 -1.88
N GLY A 23 10.84 3.91 -2.18
CA GLY A 23 9.85 3.14 -1.45
C GLY A 23 9.52 1.85 -2.16
N ALA A 24 8.64 1.07 -1.55
CA ALA A 24 8.24 -0.24 -2.04
C ALA A 24 6.73 -0.44 -1.89
N ALA A 25 6.21 -1.45 -2.57
CA ALA A 25 4.85 -1.96 -2.43
C ALA A 25 3.79 -0.84 -2.43
N PRO A 26 3.65 -0.09 -3.53
CA PRO A 26 2.65 0.96 -3.63
C PRO A 26 1.28 0.38 -3.98
N ASP A 27 0.25 1.06 -3.48
CA ASP A 27 -1.11 0.93 -3.98
C ASP A 27 -1.69 2.30 -4.32
N VAL A 28 -2.67 2.32 -5.23
CA VAL A 28 -3.25 3.56 -5.76
C VAL A 28 -4.77 3.45 -5.84
N LEU A 29 -5.44 4.39 -5.20
CA LEU A 29 -6.90 4.47 -5.22
C LEU A 29 -7.38 5.79 -5.82
N THR A 30 -8.37 5.72 -6.71
CA THR A 30 -9.05 6.91 -7.23
C THR A 30 -10.11 7.39 -6.23
N LEU A 31 -9.99 8.63 -5.79
CA LEU A 31 -10.92 9.28 -4.85
C LEU A 31 -11.39 10.63 -5.41
N GLY A 32 -12.59 10.64 -5.98
CA GLY A 32 -13.11 11.81 -6.67
C GLY A 32 -12.32 12.16 -7.93
N ASP A 33 -11.72 13.33 -7.95
CA ASP A 33 -10.94 13.88 -9.08
C ASP A 33 -9.42 13.74 -8.93
N ARG A 34 -8.97 12.94 -7.98
CA ARG A 34 -7.55 12.76 -7.64
C ARG A 34 -7.23 11.33 -7.19
N TYR A 35 -5.96 11.05 -7.03
CA TYR A 35 -5.43 9.76 -6.66
C TYR A 35 -4.79 9.82 -5.29
N LEU A 36 -5.13 8.88 -4.42
CA LEU A 36 -4.40 8.59 -3.20
C LEU A 36 -3.42 7.45 -3.48
N VAL A 37 -2.16 7.69 -3.18
CA VAL A 37 -1.10 6.68 -3.29
C VAL A 37 -0.64 6.33 -1.88
N ALA A 38 -0.66 5.06 -1.53
CA ALA A 38 -0.03 4.54 -0.32
C ALA A 38 1.24 3.77 -0.70
N TYR A 39 2.30 3.88 0.09
CA TYR A 39 3.51 3.10 -0.13
C TYR A 39 4.41 3.11 1.11
N SER A 40 5.35 2.17 1.13
CA SER A 40 6.33 2.05 2.21
C SER A 40 7.58 2.85 1.90
N THR A 41 8.00 3.73 2.79
CA THR A 41 9.22 4.55 2.62
C THR A 41 10.45 3.91 3.26
N THR A 42 10.25 3.16 4.32
CA THR A 42 11.25 2.32 4.99
C THR A 42 10.60 0.99 5.28
N GLY A 43 11.36 0.01 5.62
CA GLY A 43 10.77 -1.22 6.10
C GLY A 43 11.42 -2.46 5.61
N GLY A 44 10.98 -3.49 6.27
CA GLY A 44 11.41 -4.82 6.28
C GLY A 44 11.99 -5.27 4.97
N GLY A 45 13.24 -5.18 4.88
CA GLY A 45 13.92 -5.96 3.87
C GLY A 45 13.90 -7.40 4.32
N LEU A 46 14.05 -8.30 3.40
CA LEU A 46 14.49 -9.65 3.64
C LEU A 46 15.70 -9.60 4.59
N GLY A 47 15.52 -9.92 5.83
CA GLY A 47 16.59 -9.87 6.80
C GLY A 47 16.21 -9.48 8.22
N GLY A 48 14.92 -9.30 8.49
CA GLY A 48 14.42 -9.40 9.85
C GLY A 48 14.44 -8.13 10.67
N THR A 49 14.18 -6.99 10.09
CA THR A 49 13.77 -5.83 10.89
C THR A 49 12.28 -5.57 10.67
N HIS A 50 11.54 -5.39 11.77
CA HIS A 50 10.14 -5.02 11.74
C HIS A 50 9.92 -3.51 11.59
N LYS A 51 11.01 -2.77 11.44
CA LYS A 51 10.97 -1.32 11.31
C LYS A 51 10.46 -0.90 9.95
N GLY A 52 9.30 -0.28 9.91
CA GLY A 52 8.66 0.14 8.67
C GLY A 52 7.89 1.44 8.81
N THR A 53 7.55 2.04 7.69
CA THR A 53 6.73 3.26 7.62
C THR A 53 5.90 3.24 6.35
N VAL A 54 4.59 3.24 6.50
CA VAL A 54 3.62 3.44 5.42
C VAL A 54 3.19 4.90 5.40
N VAL A 55 3.23 5.49 4.23
CA VAL A 55 2.78 6.87 3.99
C VAL A 55 1.71 6.92 2.91
N THR A 56 0.92 7.98 2.94
CA THR A 56 0.00 8.35 1.87
C THR A 56 0.38 9.69 1.26
N MET A 57 0.10 9.85 -0.02
CA MET A 57 0.26 11.09 -0.78
C MET A 57 -0.86 11.23 -1.80
N TRP A 58 -1.16 12.45 -2.17
CA TRP A 58 -2.11 12.76 -3.22
C TRP A 58 -1.43 13.18 -4.50
N ASN A 59 -2.06 12.85 -5.64
CA ASN A 59 -1.72 13.41 -6.94
C ASN A 59 -3.01 13.67 -7.74
N LYS A 60 -3.03 14.72 -8.52
CA LYS A 60 -4.15 15.07 -9.40
C LYS A 60 -4.24 14.16 -10.63
N THR A 61 -3.11 13.63 -11.05
CA THR A 61 -3.00 12.79 -12.25
C THR A 61 -1.91 11.75 -12.05
N LEU A 62 -2.03 10.64 -12.74
CA LEU A 62 -0.97 9.63 -12.84
C LEU A 62 -0.16 9.73 -14.14
N ASP A 63 -0.50 10.68 -15.01
CA ASP A 63 0.27 10.95 -16.23
C ASP A 63 1.53 11.77 -15.88
N PRO A 64 2.73 11.17 -15.98
CA PRO A 64 3.97 11.85 -15.62
C PRO A 64 4.35 12.99 -16.59
N ASN A 65 3.69 13.09 -17.73
CA ASN A 65 3.89 14.17 -18.69
C ASN A 65 2.95 15.36 -18.48
N SER A 66 1.98 15.22 -17.57
CA SER A 66 1.06 16.30 -17.23
C SER A 66 1.75 17.37 -16.39
N PRO A 67 1.49 18.67 -16.61
CA PRO A 67 1.99 19.73 -15.74
C PRO A 67 1.40 19.66 -14.32
N ASP A 68 0.30 18.96 -14.15
CA ASP A 68 -0.34 18.73 -12.85
C ASP A 68 0.23 17.51 -12.10
N PHE A 69 1.18 16.77 -12.68
CA PHE A 69 1.81 15.61 -12.04
C PHE A 69 2.72 16.06 -10.90
N LYS A 70 2.16 16.09 -9.72
CA LYS A 70 2.87 16.47 -8.50
C LYS A 70 2.26 15.80 -7.28
N TYR A 71 3.07 15.03 -6.57
CA TYR A 71 2.68 14.48 -5.28
C TYR A 71 2.70 15.55 -4.18
N THR A 72 1.75 15.43 -3.24
CA THR A 72 1.80 16.19 -1.99
C THR A 72 2.93 15.68 -1.10
N GLU A 73 3.19 16.40 -0.02
CA GLU A 73 4.07 15.87 1.04
C GLU A 73 3.48 14.58 1.62
N PRO A 74 4.35 13.62 1.97
CA PRO A 74 3.92 12.35 2.55
C PRO A 74 3.30 12.54 3.93
N VAL A 75 2.27 11.76 4.20
CA VAL A 75 1.64 11.67 5.51
C VAL A 75 1.82 10.25 6.04
N VAL A 76 2.44 10.12 7.21
CA VAL A 76 2.60 8.81 7.87
C VAL A 76 1.24 8.34 8.37
N VAL A 77 0.87 7.10 8.03
CA VAL A 77 -0.37 6.45 8.46
C VAL A 77 -0.13 5.20 9.30
N ALA A 78 1.03 4.58 9.16
CA ALA A 78 1.47 3.48 10.01
C ALA A 78 2.99 3.48 10.17
N GLU A 79 3.44 3.09 11.34
CA GLU A 79 4.85 2.85 11.66
C GLU A 79 4.96 1.57 12.47
N SER A 80 6.09 0.93 12.39
CA SER A 80 6.45 -0.22 13.24
C SER A 80 7.88 -0.09 13.73
N ALA A 81 8.14 -0.69 14.90
CA ALA A 81 9.47 -0.82 15.51
C ALA A 81 9.94 -2.28 15.46
N ASP A 82 11.22 -2.51 15.75
CA ASP A 82 11.82 -3.85 15.66
C ASP A 82 11.27 -4.85 16.70
N ASP A 83 10.65 -4.37 17.78
CA ASP A 83 10.05 -5.17 18.84
C ASP A 83 8.53 -5.34 18.68
N GLU A 84 7.96 -4.86 17.57
CA GLU A 84 6.53 -5.03 17.28
C GLU A 84 6.25 -6.34 16.52
N ASP A 85 4.99 -6.76 16.58
CA ASP A 85 4.46 -7.95 15.93
C ASP A 85 3.83 -7.64 14.55
N CYS A 86 4.30 -6.62 13.89
CA CYS A 86 3.84 -6.18 12.57
C CYS A 86 4.92 -5.35 11.87
N ASP A 87 5.08 -5.53 10.58
CA ASP A 87 5.87 -4.66 9.72
C ASP A 87 4.96 -3.63 9.06
N ALA A 88 5.28 -2.34 9.15
CA ALA A 88 4.52 -1.30 8.44
C ALA A 88 5.02 -1.16 7.00
N ILE A 89 4.72 -2.17 6.17
CA ILE A 89 4.95 -2.20 4.72
C ILE A 89 3.77 -2.85 3.99
N ASP A 90 3.81 -2.91 2.69
CA ASP A 90 2.84 -3.56 1.80
C ASP A 90 1.42 -3.01 1.97
N ALA A 91 1.27 -1.72 1.75
CA ALA A 91 0.00 -1.03 1.91
C ALA A 91 -1.01 -1.40 0.81
N GLY A 92 -2.24 -1.75 1.21
CA GLY A 92 -3.39 -1.94 0.32
C GLY A 92 -4.55 -1.02 0.74
N LEU A 93 -5.24 -0.39 -0.20
CA LEU A 93 -6.28 0.61 0.02
C LEU A 93 -7.65 0.11 -0.44
N LEU A 94 -8.68 0.33 0.37
CA LEU A 94 -10.07 0.11 -0.02
C LEU A 94 -10.94 1.29 0.42
N LEU A 95 -11.60 1.96 -0.53
CA LEU A 95 -12.78 2.76 -0.23
C LEU A 95 -13.98 1.82 -0.18
N ASP A 96 -14.52 1.59 1.01
CA ASP A 96 -15.67 0.74 1.21
C ASP A 96 -16.91 1.37 0.54
N PRO A 97 -17.46 0.75 -0.50
CA PRO A 97 -18.58 1.31 -1.25
C PRO A 97 -19.90 1.31 -0.46
N THR A 98 -19.96 0.60 0.68
CA THR A 98 -21.18 0.51 1.49
C THR A 98 -21.24 1.56 2.59
N THR A 99 -20.07 1.93 3.14
CA THR A 99 -19.97 2.85 4.28
C THR A 99 -19.27 4.16 3.93
N GLY A 100 -18.53 4.20 2.82
CA GLY A 100 -17.67 5.33 2.45
C GLY A 100 -16.42 5.46 3.31
N ARG A 101 -16.12 4.47 4.17
CA ARG A 101 -14.90 4.44 4.98
C ARG A 101 -13.71 4.04 4.11
N LEU A 102 -12.58 4.67 4.36
CA LEU A 102 -11.33 4.35 3.68
C LEU A 102 -10.45 3.50 4.60
N TRP A 103 -10.06 2.35 4.10
CA TRP A 103 -9.24 1.40 4.82
C TRP A 103 -7.86 1.27 4.20
N CYS A 104 -6.85 1.05 5.03
CA CYS A 104 -5.50 0.71 4.62
C CYS A 104 -5.07 -0.56 5.36
N SER A 105 -4.81 -1.63 4.64
CA SER A 105 -4.13 -2.81 5.16
C SER A 105 -2.63 -2.64 5.04
N TYR A 106 -1.86 -3.26 5.94
CA TYR A 106 -0.40 -3.33 5.88
C TYR A 106 0.12 -4.47 6.75
N GLY A 107 1.30 -4.95 6.46
CA GLY A 107 1.95 -6.00 7.22
C GLY A 107 2.60 -7.05 6.34
N THR A 108 3.37 -7.95 6.97
CA THR A 108 4.04 -9.08 6.32
C THR A 108 3.81 -10.38 7.08
N TYR A 109 4.29 -11.48 6.52
CA TYR A 109 4.26 -12.80 7.17
C TYR A 109 5.18 -12.93 8.41
N PHE A 110 5.94 -11.89 8.75
CA PHE A 110 6.70 -11.84 10.02
C PHE A 110 5.86 -11.46 11.24
N GLY A 111 4.59 -11.12 11.02
CA GLY A 111 3.69 -10.72 12.08
C GLY A 111 2.25 -10.64 11.62
N PHE A 112 1.51 -9.72 12.20
CA PHE A 112 0.11 -9.50 11.84
C PHE A 112 -0.02 -8.61 10.59
N ILE A 113 -1.03 -8.92 9.78
CA ILE A 113 -1.62 -7.94 8.87
C ILE A 113 -2.57 -7.07 9.68
N ARG A 114 -2.37 -5.78 9.61
CA ARG A 114 -3.17 -4.77 10.30
C ARG A 114 -4.03 -3.98 9.34
N LEU A 115 -5.16 -3.52 9.85
CA LEU A 115 -6.10 -2.66 9.14
C LEU A 115 -6.30 -1.38 9.95
N VAL A 116 -6.13 -0.24 9.30
CA VAL A 116 -6.40 1.09 9.88
C VAL A 116 -7.38 1.86 9.02
N GLU A 117 -8.16 2.72 9.66
CA GLU A 117 -9.05 3.63 8.95
C GLU A 117 -8.37 4.95 8.65
N LEU A 118 -8.55 5.42 7.42
CA LEU A 118 -8.08 6.71 6.94
C LEU A 118 -9.24 7.65 6.66
N ASP A 119 -9.02 8.93 6.81
CA ASP A 119 -9.95 9.96 6.34
C ASP A 119 -9.90 10.05 4.81
N PRO A 120 -10.99 9.77 4.09
CA PRO A 120 -11.00 9.76 2.63
C PRO A 120 -10.78 11.15 2.00
N LYS A 121 -10.86 12.22 2.77
CA LYS A 121 -10.59 13.57 2.28
C LYS A 121 -9.13 13.97 2.39
N THR A 122 -8.46 13.52 3.43
CA THR A 122 -7.09 13.91 3.75
C THR A 122 -6.06 12.81 3.52
N GLY A 123 -6.47 11.54 3.50
CA GLY A 123 -5.58 10.37 3.45
C GLY A 123 -4.85 10.11 4.77
N LYS A 124 -5.17 10.84 5.84
CA LYS A 124 -4.58 10.67 7.15
C LYS A 124 -5.26 9.55 7.92
N ARG A 125 -4.52 8.91 8.82
CA ARG A 125 -5.12 7.98 9.78
C ARG A 125 -6.17 8.70 10.63
N MET A 126 -7.31 8.05 10.85
CA MET A 126 -8.36 8.55 11.73
C MET A 126 -7.88 8.52 13.19
N GLU A 127 -8.01 9.66 13.87
CA GLU A 127 -7.64 9.74 15.28
C GLU A 127 -8.53 8.86 16.16
N GLY A 128 -7.93 8.24 17.17
CA GLY A 128 -8.63 7.38 18.12
C GLY A 128 -8.98 5.98 17.60
N ASN A 129 -8.66 5.67 16.35
CA ASN A 129 -8.87 4.33 15.80
C ASN A 129 -7.59 3.49 15.96
N GLU A 130 -7.71 2.41 16.74
CA GLU A 130 -6.65 1.42 16.88
C GLU A 130 -6.52 0.59 15.59
N ALA A 131 -5.31 0.08 15.33
CA ALA A 131 -5.11 -0.89 14.27
C ALA A 131 -5.73 -2.23 14.63
N LEU A 132 -6.44 -2.83 13.69
CA LEU A 132 -7.07 -4.14 13.85
C LEU A 132 -6.16 -5.22 13.27
N ASN A 133 -5.84 -6.25 14.03
CA ASN A 133 -5.18 -7.44 13.51
C ASN A 133 -6.20 -8.28 12.74
N VAL A 134 -5.99 -8.48 11.43
CA VAL A 134 -6.97 -9.12 10.54
C VAL A 134 -6.49 -10.44 9.93
N ALA A 135 -5.18 -10.64 9.81
CA ALA A 135 -4.59 -11.87 9.29
C ALA A 135 -3.17 -12.06 9.81
N ILE A 136 -2.61 -13.23 9.56
CA ILE A 136 -1.20 -13.60 9.76
C ILE A 136 -0.73 -14.48 8.62
N ASP A 137 0.58 -14.70 8.52
CA ASP A 137 1.19 -15.67 7.61
C ASP A 137 0.94 -15.37 6.12
N CYS A 138 0.80 -14.09 5.80
CA CYS A 138 0.74 -13.57 4.43
C CYS A 138 1.33 -12.18 4.35
N GLU A 139 1.54 -11.69 3.13
CA GLU A 139 1.99 -10.32 2.88
C GLU A 139 1.38 -9.77 1.59
N ALA A 140 1.72 -8.52 1.22
CA ALA A 140 1.24 -7.85 0.02
C ALA A 140 -0.30 -7.93 -0.10
N THR A 141 -0.98 -7.55 0.99
CA THR A 141 -2.42 -7.71 1.08
C THR A 141 -3.17 -6.63 0.32
N ASP A 142 -4.23 -7.06 -0.36
CA ASP A 142 -5.19 -6.20 -1.02
C ASP A 142 -6.60 -6.51 -0.52
N LEU A 143 -7.38 -5.46 -0.29
CA LEU A 143 -8.76 -5.55 0.16
C LEU A 143 -9.70 -5.27 -0.99
N LEU A 144 -10.70 -6.10 -1.15
CA LEU A 144 -11.78 -5.82 -2.09
C LEU A 144 -13.16 -6.14 -1.52
N TYR A 145 -14.16 -5.42 -2.01
CA TYR A 145 -15.56 -5.66 -1.70
C TYR A 145 -16.31 -6.11 -2.94
N ARG A 146 -17.02 -7.24 -2.86
CA ARG A 146 -17.85 -7.74 -3.94
C ARG A 146 -19.05 -8.54 -3.42
N ASN A 147 -20.22 -8.23 -3.94
CA ASN A 147 -21.47 -8.99 -3.68
C ASN A 147 -21.80 -9.15 -2.18
N GLY A 148 -21.56 -8.13 -1.37
CA GLY A 148 -21.85 -8.16 0.07
C GLY A 148 -20.73 -8.74 0.94
N TRP A 149 -19.61 -9.12 0.35
CA TRP A 149 -18.49 -9.73 1.04
C TRP A 149 -17.21 -8.90 0.90
N TYR A 150 -16.41 -8.90 1.95
CA TYR A 150 -15.05 -8.38 1.94
C TYR A 150 -14.09 -9.54 1.77
N TYR A 151 -13.12 -9.34 0.91
CA TYR A 151 -12.04 -10.30 0.65
C TYR A 151 -10.72 -9.62 0.99
N LEU A 152 -9.90 -10.29 1.78
CA LEU A 152 -8.51 -9.95 1.97
C LEU A 152 -7.70 -10.96 1.17
N LEU A 153 -7.09 -10.52 0.10
CA LEU A 153 -6.15 -11.32 -0.69
C LEU A 153 -4.75 -11.02 -0.19
N GLY A 154 -3.94 -12.04 -0.09
CA GLY A 154 -2.54 -11.89 0.29
C GLY A 154 -1.68 -12.87 -0.48
N THR A 155 -0.38 -12.78 -0.30
CA THR A 155 0.58 -13.74 -0.82
C THR A 155 1.22 -14.50 0.31
N HIS A 156 1.45 -15.80 0.09
CA HIS A 156 2.15 -16.68 1.02
C HIS A 156 3.24 -17.44 0.29
N GLY A 157 4.34 -17.70 0.96
CA GLY A 157 5.48 -18.42 0.41
C GLY A 157 6.79 -17.64 0.50
N THR A 158 7.78 -18.04 -0.27
CA THR A 158 9.10 -17.42 -0.28
C THR A 158 9.20 -16.35 -1.33
N CYS A 159 9.42 -15.09 -0.90
CA CYS A 159 9.70 -13.95 -1.76
C CYS A 159 11.14 -13.94 -2.21
N CYS A 160 11.35 -13.32 -3.36
CA CYS A 160 12.60 -12.64 -3.72
C CYS A 160 13.81 -13.57 -3.84
N ASP A 161 13.60 -14.87 -4.03
CA ASP A 161 14.60 -15.91 -4.23
C ASP A 161 14.72 -16.34 -5.72
N GLY A 162 14.45 -15.43 -6.62
CA GLY A 162 14.54 -15.67 -8.06
C GLY A 162 13.64 -16.82 -8.49
N VAL A 163 14.26 -17.83 -9.13
CA VAL A 163 13.53 -19.02 -9.62
C VAL A 163 13.00 -19.94 -8.52
N ASN A 164 13.44 -19.77 -7.29
CA ASN A 164 12.99 -20.55 -6.14
C ASN A 164 11.86 -19.87 -5.37
N SER A 165 11.44 -18.69 -5.78
CA SER A 165 10.28 -18.02 -5.18
C SER A 165 9.01 -18.86 -5.34
N THR A 166 8.19 -18.95 -4.28
CA THR A 166 7.04 -19.86 -4.20
C THR A 166 5.76 -19.14 -3.81
N TYR A 167 5.59 -17.92 -4.25
CA TYR A 167 4.39 -17.13 -3.92
C TYR A 167 3.11 -17.77 -4.45
N ASN A 168 2.14 -17.89 -3.55
CA ASN A 168 0.77 -18.26 -3.86
C ASN A 168 -0.17 -17.18 -3.32
N ILE A 169 -1.25 -16.91 -4.04
CA ILE A 169 -2.34 -16.06 -3.54
C ILE A 169 -3.17 -16.86 -2.54
N VAL A 170 -3.46 -16.28 -1.42
CA VAL A 170 -4.27 -16.84 -0.32
C VAL A 170 -5.43 -15.91 0.02
#